data_85d8cc61543d70e119803fe5df57bae2
#
_entry.id   85d8cc61543d70e119803fe5df57bae2
#
_cell.length_a   1.000
_cell.length_b   1.000
_cell.length_c   1.000
_cell.angle_alpha   90.00
_cell.angle_beta   90.00
_cell.angle_gamma   90.00
#
_symmetry.space_group_name_H-M   'P 1'
#
loop_
_entity.id
_entity.type
_entity.pdbx_description
1 polymer ?
#
loop_
_entity_poly.entity_id
_entity_poly.type
_entity_poly.pdbx_seq_one_letter_code
_entity_poly.pdbx_strand_id
1 'polypeptide(L)'
;STIRQPETAFSEEHWELHDLRNDPTESFDISADYPERLKLMKSLWEKAAWDNQVFPLDEGNNVKNILRPPWNHELVQDMVLYPGTPTVERWKSQQLISFRSWSVEASIDFKNGDEGTIFAHGDQGGGYALQVVNGNLLFSHNGYGAMTEITCGKLIEGPCQIVLSVTPPDFLHWDLTIAINGSEVAQHAGLLALLAMAPFQGIDIGIDSKSPVNWRIFADFGNFPYTGLLHSVSYKPGDLSDFAGSKWIDFLKEEGRKYE
;
A
#
# COMPACT_ATOMS: atom_id res chain seq x y z
N SER A 1 -20.27 19.61 -18.54
CA SER A 1 -19.37 18.59 -17.95
C SER A 1 -18.56 17.91 -19.04
N THR A 2 -17.58 17.12 -18.65
CA THR A 2 -16.80 16.25 -19.53
C THR A 2 -16.55 14.93 -18.83
N ILE A 3 -16.72 13.84 -19.58
CA ILE A 3 -16.40 12.50 -19.09
C ILE A 3 -15.00 12.17 -19.59
N ARG A 4 -14.03 12.11 -18.68
CA ARG A 4 -12.65 11.85 -19.04
C ARG A 4 -12.46 10.37 -19.42
N GLN A 5 -11.94 10.15 -20.62
CA GLN A 5 -11.51 8.82 -21.05
C GLN A 5 -10.00 8.65 -20.79
N PRO A 6 -9.56 7.55 -20.16
CA PRO A 6 -8.19 7.41 -19.66
C PRO A 6 -7.06 7.53 -20.67
N GLU A 7 -7.34 7.35 -21.96
CA GLU A 7 -6.32 7.37 -23.03
C GLU A 7 -6.55 8.47 -24.06
N THR A 8 -7.52 9.36 -23.82
CA THR A 8 -7.85 10.46 -24.75
C THR A 8 -7.21 11.74 -24.26
N ALA A 9 -6.55 12.47 -25.16
CA ALA A 9 -6.02 13.79 -24.84
C ALA A 9 -7.17 14.73 -24.42
N PHE A 10 -6.92 15.61 -23.45
CA PHE A 10 -7.95 16.54 -22.95
C PHE A 10 -8.60 17.37 -24.08
N SER A 11 -7.83 17.73 -25.10
CA SER A 11 -8.35 18.47 -26.27
C SER A 11 -9.39 17.68 -27.09
N GLU A 12 -9.37 16.36 -27.00
CA GLU A 12 -10.25 15.45 -27.74
C GLU A 12 -11.42 14.93 -26.89
N GLU A 13 -11.49 15.33 -25.62
CA GLU A 13 -12.56 14.90 -24.74
C GLU A 13 -13.93 15.42 -25.18
N HIS A 14 -14.95 14.57 -25.03
CA HIS A 14 -16.34 14.93 -25.27
C HIS A 14 -16.86 15.87 -24.18
N TRP A 15 -17.42 17.00 -24.58
CA TRP A 15 -18.02 17.97 -23.67
C TRP A 15 -19.54 17.95 -23.79
N GLU A 16 -20.21 17.84 -22.68
CA GLU A 16 -21.64 17.89 -22.55
C GLU A 16 -22.09 19.24 -22.02
N LEU A 17 -23.29 19.65 -22.39
CA LEU A 17 -23.95 20.86 -21.90
C LEU A 17 -25.31 20.48 -21.26
N HIS A 18 -25.53 20.92 -20.04
CA HIS A 18 -26.75 20.64 -19.28
C HIS A 18 -27.41 21.92 -18.79
N ASP A 19 -28.75 21.96 -18.78
CA ASP A 19 -29.54 23.03 -18.18
C ASP A 19 -29.92 22.66 -16.74
N LEU A 20 -29.11 23.01 -15.76
CA LEU A 20 -29.29 22.65 -14.36
C LEU A 20 -30.60 23.17 -13.73
N ARG A 21 -31.32 24.09 -14.38
CA ARG A 21 -32.64 24.53 -13.89
C ARG A 21 -33.74 23.51 -14.16
N ASN A 22 -33.65 22.84 -15.30
CA ASN A 22 -34.61 21.86 -15.77
C ASN A 22 -34.12 20.41 -15.60
N ASP A 23 -32.81 20.23 -15.53
CA ASP A 23 -32.11 18.93 -15.41
C ASP A 23 -31.00 19.01 -14.37
N PRO A 24 -31.34 19.06 -13.06
CA PRO A 24 -30.36 19.16 -11.98
C PRO A 24 -29.51 17.90 -11.79
N THR A 25 -29.86 16.80 -12.44
CA THR A 25 -29.15 15.52 -12.42
C THR A 25 -28.20 15.32 -13.60
N GLU A 26 -28.13 16.31 -14.50
CA GLU A 26 -27.28 16.25 -15.70
C GLU A 26 -27.55 15.01 -16.58
N SER A 27 -28.80 14.61 -16.70
CA SER A 27 -29.21 13.39 -17.42
C SER A 27 -29.35 13.58 -18.93
N PHE A 28 -29.48 14.82 -19.40
CA PHE A 28 -29.74 15.15 -20.81
C PHE A 28 -28.69 16.11 -21.32
N ASP A 29 -27.84 15.63 -22.25
CA ASP A 29 -26.91 16.49 -22.98
C ASP A 29 -27.62 17.28 -24.07
N ILE A 30 -27.59 18.61 -23.97
CA ILE A 30 -28.16 19.56 -24.96
C ILE A 30 -27.08 20.25 -25.78
N SER A 31 -25.87 19.73 -25.82
CA SER A 31 -24.73 20.34 -26.54
C SER A 31 -24.97 20.49 -28.05
N ALA A 32 -25.68 19.51 -28.63
CA ALA A 32 -26.04 19.54 -30.05
C ALA A 32 -27.04 20.64 -30.39
N ASP A 33 -27.93 20.99 -29.47
CA ASP A 33 -28.95 22.03 -29.66
C ASP A 33 -28.38 23.44 -29.46
N TYR A 34 -27.30 23.56 -28.66
CA TYR A 34 -26.69 24.87 -28.32
C TYR A 34 -25.16 24.90 -28.54
N PRO A 35 -24.66 24.63 -29.74
CA PRO A 35 -23.22 24.51 -30.03
C PRO A 35 -22.43 25.79 -29.74
N GLU A 36 -22.99 26.97 -30.03
CA GLU A 36 -22.33 28.25 -29.77
C GLU A 36 -22.21 28.54 -28.28
N ARG A 37 -23.17 28.09 -27.47
CA ARG A 37 -23.12 28.19 -26.02
C ARG A 37 -22.06 27.27 -25.43
N LEU A 38 -21.99 26.05 -25.94
CA LEU A 38 -20.94 25.09 -25.55
C LEU A 38 -19.55 25.67 -25.83
N LYS A 39 -19.34 26.20 -27.03
CA LYS A 39 -18.08 26.82 -27.45
C LYS A 39 -17.69 28.00 -26.54
N LEU A 40 -18.66 28.88 -26.24
CA LEU A 40 -18.43 29.99 -25.32
C LEU A 40 -18.04 29.49 -23.92
N MET A 41 -18.75 28.52 -23.39
CA MET A 41 -18.48 27.99 -22.04
C MET A 41 -17.13 27.27 -21.97
N LYS A 42 -16.73 26.54 -23.02
CA LYS A 42 -15.38 25.93 -23.12
C LYS A 42 -14.30 27.02 -23.06
N SER A 43 -14.45 28.11 -23.81
CA SER A 43 -13.45 29.19 -23.82
C SER A 43 -13.36 29.91 -22.44
N LEU A 44 -14.50 30.11 -21.79
CA LEU A 44 -14.54 30.70 -20.44
C LEU A 44 -13.89 29.77 -19.41
N TRP A 45 -14.16 28.49 -19.51
CA TRP A 45 -13.55 27.48 -18.65
C TRP A 45 -12.02 27.43 -18.85
N GLU A 46 -11.56 27.41 -20.10
CA GLU A 46 -10.14 27.40 -20.44
C GLU A 46 -9.42 28.63 -19.87
N LYS A 47 -10.02 29.82 -20.06
CA LYS A 47 -9.48 31.03 -19.46
C LYS A 47 -9.41 30.93 -17.93
N ALA A 48 -10.47 30.48 -17.29
CA ALA A 48 -10.51 30.30 -15.84
C ALA A 48 -9.49 29.28 -15.37
N ALA A 49 -9.26 28.21 -16.14
CA ALA A 49 -8.29 27.17 -15.82
C ALA A 49 -6.85 27.72 -15.82
N TRP A 50 -6.49 28.58 -16.78
CA TRP A 50 -5.19 29.26 -16.77
C TRP A 50 -5.07 30.29 -15.65
N ASP A 51 -6.09 31.10 -15.43
CA ASP A 51 -6.09 32.13 -14.39
C ASP A 51 -5.96 31.53 -12.97
N ASN A 52 -6.45 30.29 -12.75
CA ASN A 52 -6.43 29.62 -11.46
C ASN A 52 -5.40 28.48 -11.37
N GLN A 53 -4.44 28.42 -12.28
CA GLN A 53 -3.36 27.42 -12.27
C GLN A 53 -3.84 25.96 -12.32
N VAL A 54 -4.97 25.69 -12.98
CA VAL A 54 -5.44 24.34 -13.28
C VAL A 54 -4.60 23.72 -14.39
N PHE A 55 -4.17 24.54 -15.36
CA PHE A 55 -3.26 24.14 -16.42
C PHE A 55 -1.78 24.38 -16.06
N PRO A 56 -0.84 23.53 -16.59
CA PRO A 56 -1.11 22.39 -17.46
C PRO A 56 -1.77 21.23 -16.71
N LEU A 57 -2.74 20.57 -17.36
CA LEU A 57 -3.33 19.35 -16.82
C LEU A 57 -2.34 18.21 -16.92
N ASP A 58 -2.38 17.36 -15.91
CA ASP A 58 -1.73 16.09 -15.98
C ASP A 58 -2.65 15.09 -16.73
N GLU A 59 -2.35 14.86 -18.00
CA GLU A 59 -3.12 13.97 -18.86
C GLU A 59 -2.84 12.48 -18.63
N GLY A 60 -1.95 12.14 -17.70
CA GLY A 60 -1.68 10.76 -17.34
C GLY A 60 -2.86 10.10 -16.60
N ASN A 61 -2.99 8.81 -16.79
CA ASN A 61 -3.96 7.99 -16.04
C ASN A 61 -3.43 7.63 -14.64
N ASN A 62 -4.24 6.98 -13.82
CA ASN A 62 -3.86 6.57 -12.46
C ASN A 62 -2.69 5.58 -12.41
N VAL A 63 -2.32 4.97 -13.53
CA VAL A 63 -1.18 4.04 -13.62
C VAL A 63 0.13 4.73 -13.24
N LYS A 64 0.29 6.02 -13.52
CA LYS A 64 1.46 6.80 -13.08
C LYS A 64 1.59 6.88 -11.56
N ASN A 65 0.48 6.80 -10.80
CA ASN A 65 0.52 6.75 -9.35
C ASN A 65 1.08 5.42 -8.83
N ILE A 66 1.06 4.40 -9.68
CA ILE A 66 1.67 3.09 -9.43
C ILE A 66 3.13 3.09 -9.88
N LEU A 67 3.42 3.78 -10.99
CA LEU A 67 4.77 3.94 -11.49
C LEU A 67 5.51 5.00 -10.66
N ARG A 68 6.52 4.54 -9.96
CA ARG A 68 7.39 5.44 -9.21
C ARG A 68 8.32 6.17 -10.16
N PRO A 69 8.48 7.51 -10.00
CA PRO A 69 9.53 8.22 -10.73
C PRO A 69 10.91 7.60 -10.47
N PRO A 70 11.84 7.57 -11.43
CA PRO A 70 13.16 6.96 -11.25
C PRO A 70 13.92 7.45 -10.01
N TRP A 71 13.82 8.74 -9.67
CA TRP A 71 14.47 9.30 -8.48
C TRP A 71 13.92 8.78 -7.14
N ASN A 72 12.70 8.22 -7.11
CA ASN A 72 12.20 7.57 -5.90
C ASN A 72 12.98 6.31 -5.55
N HIS A 73 13.57 5.64 -6.53
CA HIS A 73 14.41 4.47 -6.29
C HIS A 73 15.71 4.84 -5.58
N GLU A 74 16.25 6.03 -5.83
CA GLU A 74 17.43 6.53 -5.14
C GLU A 74 17.18 6.85 -3.66
N LEU A 75 15.92 7.09 -3.30
CA LEU A 75 15.50 7.36 -1.91
C LEU A 75 15.21 6.09 -1.10
N VAL A 76 15.21 4.91 -1.76
CA VAL A 76 14.96 3.63 -1.10
C VAL A 76 16.25 3.12 -0.48
N GLN A 77 16.35 3.19 0.82
CA GLN A 77 17.50 2.77 1.61
C GLN A 77 17.03 1.98 2.83
N ASP A 78 17.98 1.29 3.44
CA ASP A 78 17.74 0.64 4.74
C ASP A 78 17.19 1.67 5.74
N MET A 79 16.14 1.28 6.44
CA MET A 79 15.45 2.13 7.40
C MET A 79 15.42 1.47 8.76
N VAL A 80 16.07 2.09 9.73
CA VAL A 80 16.04 1.64 11.13
C VAL A 80 15.03 2.47 11.90
N LEU A 81 14.07 1.80 12.52
CA LEU A 81 12.97 2.38 13.29
C LEU A 81 13.08 1.95 14.75
N TYR A 82 12.73 2.84 15.66
CA TYR A 82 12.84 2.63 17.09
C TYR A 82 11.47 2.73 17.77
N PRO A 83 11.27 2.14 18.95
CA PRO A 83 10.08 2.38 19.75
C PRO A 83 9.83 3.88 19.93
N GLY A 84 8.58 4.30 19.76
CA GLY A 84 8.20 5.71 19.79
C GLY A 84 8.40 6.49 18.48
N THR A 85 8.93 5.85 17.44
CA THR A 85 8.90 6.45 16.09
C THR A 85 7.44 6.65 15.67
N PRO A 86 7.03 7.87 15.24
CA PRO A 86 5.71 8.07 14.65
C PRO A 86 5.48 7.15 13.46
N THR A 87 4.21 6.81 13.18
CA THR A 87 3.86 6.00 12.00
C THR A 87 4.58 6.50 10.76
N VAL A 88 5.40 5.66 10.14
CA VAL A 88 6.05 5.99 8.86
C VAL A 88 4.97 6.10 7.81
N GLU A 89 4.90 7.23 7.15
CA GLU A 89 3.81 7.51 6.21
C GLU A 89 3.79 6.50 5.04
N ARG A 90 2.60 6.34 4.46
CA ARG A 90 2.29 5.33 3.45
C ARG A 90 3.22 5.38 2.24
N TRP A 91 3.42 6.56 1.68
CA TRP A 91 4.18 6.73 0.44
C TRP A 91 5.63 6.25 0.58
N LYS A 92 6.25 6.57 1.71
CA LYS A 92 7.61 6.15 2.03
C LYS A 92 7.68 4.66 2.34
N SER A 93 6.77 4.16 3.15
CA SER A 93 6.76 2.75 3.57
C SER A 93 6.50 1.77 2.42
N GLN A 94 5.62 2.13 1.48
CA GLN A 94 5.37 1.30 0.30
C GLN A 94 6.60 1.10 -0.58
N GLN A 95 7.51 2.07 -0.64
CA GLN A 95 8.72 1.95 -1.45
C GLN A 95 9.64 0.84 -0.95
N LEU A 96 9.58 0.51 0.34
CA LEU A 96 10.42 -0.52 0.94
C LEU A 96 10.03 -1.94 0.51
N ILE A 97 8.79 -2.14 0.06
CA ILE A 97 8.23 -3.47 -0.21
C ILE A 97 7.73 -3.67 -1.65
N SER A 98 7.44 -2.59 -2.39
CA SER A 98 6.75 -2.70 -3.69
C SER A 98 7.68 -3.24 -4.78
N PHE A 99 7.24 -4.31 -5.45
CA PHE A 99 7.89 -4.91 -6.62
C PHE A 99 9.36 -5.31 -6.39
N ARG A 100 9.69 -5.74 -5.19
CA ARG A 100 11.07 -6.11 -4.81
C ARG A 100 11.09 -7.21 -3.77
N SER A 101 12.22 -7.89 -3.65
CA SER A 101 12.54 -8.60 -2.42
C SER A 101 12.80 -7.60 -1.30
N TRP A 102 12.49 -8.00 -0.08
CA TRP A 102 12.71 -7.17 1.09
C TRP A 102 12.81 -8.01 2.36
N SER A 103 13.41 -7.45 3.39
CA SER A 103 13.43 -8.10 4.70
C SER A 103 13.18 -7.09 5.82
N VAL A 104 12.67 -7.60 6.93
CA VAL A 104 12.52 -6.87 8.19
C VAL A 104 13.23 -7.64 9.28
N GLU A 105 14.07 -6.94 10.02
CA GLU A 105 14.82 -7.47 11.14
C GLU A 105 14.38 -6.76 12.43
N ALA A 106 13.82 -7.50 13.38
CA ALA A 106 13.42 -6.98 14.68
C ALA A 106 14.36 -7.52 15.77
N SER A 107 14.87 -6.62 16.61
CA SER A 107 15.71 -6.93 17.75
C SER A 107 14.94 -6.67 19.03
N ILE A 108 14.73 -7.71 19.85
CA ILE A 108 14.02 -7.65 21.13
C ILE A 108 14.80 -8.38 22.22
N ASP A 109 14.55 -8.02 23.48
CA ASP A 109 14.87 -8.88 24.64
C ASP A 109 13.54 -9.42 25.18
N PHE A 110 13.28 -10.71 24.90
CA PHE A 110 12.03 -11.35 25.29
C PHE A 110 12.11 -11.89 26.72
N LYS A 111 11.05 -11.67 27.51
CA LYS A 111 10.83 -12.28 28.80
C LYS A 111 9.49 -13.01 28.79
N ASN A 112 9.38 -14.07 29.58
CA ASN A 112 8.11 -14.77 29.74
C ASN A 112 7.01 -13.82 30.24
N GLY A 113 5.90 -13.76 29.49
CA GLY A 113 4.80 -12.84 29.76
C GLY A 113 4.83 -11.58 28.91
N ASP A 114 5.91 -11.32 28.14
CA ASP A 114 5.90 -10.25 27.15
C ASP A 114 4.95 -10.59 26.01
N GLU A 115 4.13 -9.62 25.62
CA GLU A 115 3.11 -9.75 24.58
C GLU A 115 3.00 -8.44 23.77
N GLY A 116 2.38 -8.50 22.61
CA GLY A 116 2.05 -7.33 21.84
C GLY A 116 2.61 -7.33 20.42
N THR A 117 2.34 -6.23 19.71
CA THR A 117 2.78 -6.02 18.33
C THR A 117 4.20 -5.48 18.29
N ILE A 118 5.11 -6.22 17.68
CA ILE A 118 6.50 -5.79 17.46
C ILE A 118 6.54 -4.72 16.36
N PHE A 119 5.89 -4.99 15.24
CA PHE A 119 5.63 -4.01 14.18
C PHE A 119 4.37 -4.37 13.40
N ALA A 120 3.76 -3.38 12.78
CA ALA A 120 2.67 -3.54 11.82
C ALA A 120 2.92 -2.62 10.61
N HIS A 121 2.53 -3.07 9.43
CA HIS A 121 2.54 -2.27 8.20
C HIS A 121 1.23 -2.48 7.48
N GLY A 122 0.43 -1.46 7.43
CA GLY A 122 -0.89 -1.48 6.80
C GLY A 122 -2.06 -1.44 7.78
N ASP A 123 -3.18 -1.94 7.35
CA ASP A 123 -4.47 -1.80 8.02
C ASP A 123 -5.44 -2.93 7.62
N GLN A 124 -6.71 -2.77 8.02
CA GLN A 124 -7.78 -3.74 7.69
C GLN A 124 -8.02 -3.93 6.18
N GLY A 125 -7.59 -2.99 5.34
CA GLY A 125 -7.68 -3.09 3.87
C GLY A 125 -6.55 -3.89 3.24
N GLY A 126 -5.48 -4.13 3.99
CA GLY A 126 -4.31 -4.93 3.59
C GLY A 126 -3.07 -4.53 4.36
N GLY A 127 -2.31 -5.53 4.81
CA GLY A 127 -1.14 -5.29 5.62
C GLY A 127 -0.53 -6.57 6.18
N TYR A 128 0.50 -6.42 6.98
CA TYR A 128 1.10 -7.50 7.75
C TYR A 128 1.61 -7.00 9.11
N ALA A 129 1.60 -7.88 10.09
CA ALA A 129 2.06 -7.58 11.44
C ALA A 129 2.82 -8.77 12.03
N LEU A 130 3.80 -8.45 12.88
CA LEU A 130 4.52 -9.43 13.68
C LEU A 130 4.20 -9.18 15.15
N GLN A 131 3.70 -10.20 15.83
CA GLN A 131 3.12 -10.08 17.17
C GLN A 131 3.59 -11.21 18.06
N VAL A 132 3.60 -10.97 19.36
CA VAL A 132 3.80 -12.02 20.38
C VAL A 132 2.46 -12.22 21.09
N VAL A 133 1.92 -13.43 21.00
CA VAL A 133 0.63 -13.82 21.59
C VAL A 133 0.82 -15.08 22.43
N ASN A 134 0.57 -15.01 23.74
CA ASN A 134 0.76 -16.12 24.65
C ASN A 134 2.17 -16.75 24.54
N GLY A 135 3.20 -15.93 24.41
CA GLY A 135 4.59 -16.34 24.29
C GLY A 135 4.98 -16.98 22.94
N ASN A 136 4.08 -17.01 21.97
CA ASN A 136 4.35 -17.47 20.60
C ASN A 136 4.52 -16.28 19.65
N LEU A 137 5.47 -16.38 18.73
CA LEU A 137 5.58 -15.44 17.64
C LEU A 137 4.51 -15.75 16.58
N LEU A 138 3.71 -14.75 16.25
CA LEU A 138 2.64 -14.81 15.27
C LEU A 138 2.92 -13.79 14.16
N PHE A 139 2.93 -14.25 12.92
CA PHE A 139 2.87 -13.39 11.76
C PHE A 139 1.46 -13.38 11.20
N SER A 140 0.90 -12.19 11.01
CA SER A 140 -0.41 -11.96 10.42
C SER A 140 -0.23 -11.28 9.08
N HIS A 141 -0.86 -11.80 8.04
CA HIS A 141 -0.92 -11.19 6.71
C HIS A 141 -2.38 -11.01 6.30
N ASN A 142 -2.75 -9.79 6.01
CA ASN A 142 -4.06 -9.42 5.50
C ASN A 142 -3.94 -9.13 3.99
N GLY A 143 -4.28 -10.10 3.16
CA GLY A 143 -4.33 -9.95 1.71
C GLY A 143 -5.70 -9.42 1.25
N TYR A 144 -5.93 -8.10 1.39
CA TYR A 144 -7.20 -7.43 0.98
C TYR A 144 -8.46 -8.06 1.60
N GLY A 145 -8.40 -8.38 2.90
CA GLY A 145 -9.48 -9.01 3.65
C GLY A 145 -9.33 -10.53 3.83
N ALA A 146 -8.46 -11.19 3.08
CA ALA A 146 -8.11 -12.58 3.29
C ALA A 146 -6.97 -12.69 4.32
N MET A 147 -7.30 -13.13 5.53
CA MET A 147 -6.35 -13.24 6.62
C MET A 147 -5.60 -14.57 6.60
N THR A 148 -4.27 -14.49 6.62
CA THR A 148 -3.37 -15.63 6.85
C THR A 148 -2.61 -15.41 8.15
N GLU A 149 -2.69 -16.36 9.08
CA GLU A 149 -1.95 -16.35 10.33
C GLU A 149 -0.94 -17.50 10.36
N ILE A 150 0.31 -17.18 10.65
CA ILE A 150 1.42 -18.15 10.71
C ILE A 150 2.02 -18.11 12.12
N THR A 151 1.83 -19.19 12.87
CA THR A 151 2.48 -19.36 14.16
C THR A 151 3.93 -19.81 13.95
N CYS A 152 4.88 -18.97 14.36
CA CYS A 152 6.31 -19.17 14.14
C CYS A 152 7.01 -19.86 15.33
N GLY A 153 6.22 -20.37 16.28
CA GLY A 153 6.73 -21.08 17.46
C GLY A 153 6.89 -20.19 18.69
N LYS A 154 7.26 -20.85 19.79
CA LYS A 154 7.42 -20.21 21.10
C LYS A 154 8.76 -19.49 21.19
N LEU A 155 8.73 -18.26 21.72
CA LEU A 155 9.95 -17.50 22.01
C LEU A 155 10.63 -18.05 23.30
N ILE A 156 11.94 -17.93 23.32
CA ILE A 156 12.79 -18.28 24.47
C ILE A 156 13.30 -16.98 25.08
N GLU A 157 13.32 -16.94 26.43
CA GLU A 157 13.82 -15.76 27.16
C GLU A 157 15.25 -15.38 26.75
N GLY A 158 15.46 -14.09 26.61
CA GLY A 158 16.75 -13.48 26.29
C GLY A 158 16.71 -12.67 24.98
N PRO A 159 17.90 -12.30 24.50
CA PRO A 159 18.05 -11.59 23.24
C PRO A 159 17.49 -12.42 22.06
N CYS A 160 16.64 -11.79 21.25
CA CYS A 160 15.97 -12.45 20.15
C CYS A 160 16.03 -11.57 18.92
N GLN A 161 16.65 -12.08 17.85
CA GLN A 161 16.68 -11.47 16.55
C GLN A 161 15.73 -12.21 15.60
N ILE A 162 14.72 -11.52 15.16
CA ILE A 162 13.70 -12.07 14.28
C ILE A 162 13.90 -11.47 12.90
N VAL A 163 14.04 -12.31 11.89
CA VAL A 163 14.21 -11.89 10.49
C VAL A 163 13.05 -12.45 9.68
N LEU A 164 12.34 -11.55 9.05
CA LEU A 164 11.30 -11.82 8.07
C LEU A 164 11.85 -11.49 6.69
N SER A 165 11.86 -12.45 5.78
CA SER A 165 12.36 -12.29 4.41
C SER A 165 11.26 -12.60 3.41
N VAL A 166 11.08 -11.72 2.44
CA VAL A 166 10.06 -11.84 1.40
C VAL A 166 10.71 -11.78 0.03
N THR A 167 10.32 -12.73 -0.82
CA THR A 167 10.70 -12.79 -2.24
C THR A 167 9.43 -12.85 -3.08
N PRO A 168 9.23 -11.96 -4.05
CA PRO A 168 8.09 -12.04 -4.95
C PRO A 168 8.41 -13.00 -6.12
N PRO A 169 7.76 -14.18 -6.20
CA PRO A 169 7.92 -15.10 -7.33
C PRO A 169 7.26 -14.57 -8.60
N ASP A 170 6.22 -13.77 -8.46
CA ASP A 170 5.48 -13.11 -9.53
C ASP A 170 4.86 -11.78 -9.09
N PHE A 171 4.01 -11.17 -9.92
CA PHE A 171 3.35 -9.89 -9.65
C PHE A 171 2.41 -9.91 -8.43
N LEU A 172 1.79 -11.05 -8.15
CA LEU A 172 0.66 -11.14 -7.25
C LEU A 172 1.00 -11.82 -5.93
N HIS A 173 2.16 -12.47 -5.85
CA HIS A 173 2.48 -13.31 -4.71
C HIS A 173 3.80 -12.94 -4.04
N TRP A 174 3.86 -13.26 -2.77
CA TRP A 174 5.05 -13.22 -1.92
C TRP A 174 5.32 -14.59 -1.33
N ASP A 175 6.57 -15.01 -1.39
CA ASP A 175 7.08 -16.13 -0.62
C ASP A 175 7.80 -15.60 0.62
N LEU A 176 7.41 -16.09 1.78
CA LEU A 176 7.83 -15.62 3.09
C LEU A 176 8.68 -16.68 3.79
N THR A 177 9.74 -16.24 4.44
CA THR A 177 10.53 -17.02 5.39
C THR A 177 10.72 -16.22 6.68
N ILE A 178 10.58 -16.86 7.85
CA ILE A 178 10.82 -16.24 9.14
C ILE A 178 11.88 -17.06 9.90
N ALA A 179 12.89 -16.37 10.41
CA ALA A 179 13.94 -16.96 11.21
C ALA A 179 14.05 -16.26 12.57
N ILE A 180 14.39 -17.02 13.61
CA ILE A 180 14.69 -16.54 14.96
C ILE A 180 16.12 -16.94 15.29
N ASN A 181 16.98 -15.98 15.63
CA ASN A 181 18.40 -16.20 15.96
C ASN A 181 19.12 -17.06 14.90
N GLY A 182 18.81 -16.79 13.62
CA GLY A 182 19.40 -17.50 12.48
C GLY A 182 18.79 -18.87 12.15
N SER A 183 17.86 -19.36 12.94
CA SER A 183 17.15 -20.63 12.67
C SER A 183 15.80 -20.35 12.02
N GLU A 184 15.53 -20.93 10.86
CA GLU A 184 14.23 -20.85 10.20
C GLU A 184 13.16 -21.52 11.06
N VAL A 185 12.07 -20.80 11.31
CA VAL A 185 10.95 -21.25 12.15
C VAL A 185 9.63 -21.33 11.40
N ALA A 186 9.51 -20.63 10.29
CA ALA A 186 8.31 -20.67 9.46
C ALA A 186 8.64 -20.30 8.00
N GLN A 187 7.88 -20.91 7.10
CA GLN A 187 7.89 -20.62 5.66
C GLN A 187 6.47 -20.64 5.14
N HIS A 188 6.14 -19.76 4.21
CA HIS A 188 4.86 -19.74 3.52
C HIS A 188 5.03 -19.23 2.10
N ALA A 189 4.51 -19.96 1.13
CA ALA A 189 4.53 -19.57 -0.28
C ALA A 189 3.17 -19.00 -0.70
N GLY A 190 3.18 -18.04 -1.64
CA GLY A 190 1.99 -17.57 -2.31
C GLY A 190 1.09 -16.65 -1.48
N LEU A 191 1.63 -15.91 -0.50
CA LEU A 191 0.88 -14.81 0.12
C LEU A 191 0.53 -13.76 -0.94
N LEU A 192 -0.67 -13.20 -0.88
CA LEU A 192 -1.07 -12.18 -1.84
C LEU A 192 -0.23 -10.90 -1.65
N ALA A 193 0.46 -10.47 -2.70
CA ALA A 193 1.31 -9.28 -2.65
C ALA A 193 0.47 -8.02 -2.39
N LEU A 194 0.97 -7.13 -1.54
CA LEU A 194 0.35 -5.83 -1.29
C LEU A 194 0.82 -4.86 -2.38
N LEU A 195 -0.09 -4.58 -3.28
CA LEU A 195 0.14 -3.70 -4.43
C LEU A 195 -0.28 -2.25 -4.10
N ALA A 196 -0.30 -1.39 -5.10
CA ALA A 196 -0.52 0.05 -4.95
C ALA A 196 -1.75 0.47 -4.12
N MET A 197 -2.77 -0.37 -4.02
CA MET A 197 -3.98 -0.08 -3.26
C MET A 197 -3.88 -0.44 -1.76
N ALA A 198 -2.87 -1.20 -1.36
CA ALA A 198 -2.54 -1.52 0.03
C ALA A 198 -1.02 -1.55 0.20
N PRO A 199 -0.49 -1.31 1.40
CA PRO A 199 -1.20 -0.88 2.61
C PRO A 199 -1.60 0.59 2.56
N PHE A 200 -2.74 0.96 3.17
CA PHE A 200 -3.17 2.37 3.27
C PHE A 200 -2.53 3.07 4.47
N GLN A 201 -2.33 2.36 5.57
CA GLN A 201 -1.55 2.85 6.70
C GLN A 201 -0.08 2.46 6.52
N GLY A 202 0.82 3.30 7.02
CA GLY A 202 2.25 3.04 6.97
C GLY A 202 2.73 2.06 8.05
N ILE A 203 4.00 2.21 8.47
CA ILE A 203 4.63 1.30 9.43
C ILE A 203 4.49 1.85 10.85
N ASP A 204 3.99 1.05 11.75
CA ASP A 204 3.96 1.27 13.19
C ASP A 204 4.97 0.33 13.90
N ILE A 205 5.60 0.84 14.95
CA ILE A 205 6.61 0.13 15.72
C ILE A 205 6.15 -0.01 17.18
N GLY A 206 6.13 -1.25 17.67
CA GLY A 206 5.73 -1.57 19.04
C GLY A 206 4.23 -1.51 19.28
N ILE A 207 3.43 -1.36 18.25
CA ILE A 207 1.96 -1.23 18.33
C ILE A 207 1.35 -1.44 16.94
N ASP A 208 0.07 -1.78 16.88
CA ASP A 208 -0.76 -1.70 15.65
C ASP A 208 -1.81 -0.61 15.90
N SER A 209 -1.51 0.62 15.47
CA SER A 209 -2.31 1.79 15.79
C SER A 209 -3.39 2.05 14.73
N LYS A 210 -4.43 2.83 15.10
CA LYS A 210 -5.51 3.28 14.22
C LYS A 210 -6.37 2.13 13.69
N SER A 211 -6.11 1.66 12.46
CA SER A 211 -6.84 0.58 11.81
C SER A 211 -6.00 -0.69 11.84
N PRO A 212 -6.46 -1.76 12.49
CA PRO A 212 -5.62 -2.93 12.73
C PRO A 212 -5.41 -3.75 11.45
N VAL A 213 -4.23 -4.35 11.32
CA VAL A 213 -3.95 -5.35 10.30
C VAL A 213 -4.76 -6.62 10.57
N ASN A 214 -4.74 -7.09 11.81
CA ASN A 214 -5.45 -8.31 12.24
C ASN A 214 -6.61 -7.95 13.15
N TRP A 215 -7.82 -8.05 12.60
CA TRP A 215 -9.05 -7.69 13.32
C TRP A 215 -9.35 -8.60 14.52
N ARG A 216 -8.98 -9.87 14.46
CA ARG A 216 -9.16 -10.81 15.60
C ARG A 216 -8.28 -10.38 16.77
N ILE A 217 -7.02 -10.11 16.52
CA ILE A 217 -6.09 -9.63 17.57
C ILE A 217 -6.60 -8.31 18.16
N PHE A 218 -7.08 -7.41 17.32
CA PHE A 218 -7.62 -6.16 17.81
C PHE A 218 -8.88 -6.34 18.65
N ALA A 219 -9.78 -7.26 18.28
CA ALA A 219 -10.98 -7.54 19.07
C ALA A 219 -10.64 -8.09 20.47
N ASP A 220 -9.58 -8.91 20.57
CA ASP A 220 -9.17 -9.52 21.83
C ASP A 220 -8.30 -8.59 22.70
N PHE A 221 -7.43 -7.76 22.09
CA PHE A 221 -6.37 -7.02 22.78
C PHE A 221 -6.32 -5.50 22.48
N GLY A 222 -7.17 -4.98 21.59
CA GLY A 222 -7.09 -3.60 21.14
C GLY A 222 -5.84 -3.36 20.25
N ASN A 223 -5.22 -2.19 20.39
CA ASN A 223 -4.00 -1.84 19.63
C ASN A 223 -2.77 -2.70 19.97
N PHE A 224 -2.87 -3.49 21.00
CA PHE A 224 -1.91 -4.51 21.45
C PHE A 224 -0.45 -4.03 21.46
N PRO A 225 -0.11 -3.02 22.26
CA PRO A 225 1.26 -2.52 22.37
C PRO A 225 2.18 -3.59 22.92
N TYR A 226 3.42 -3.65 22.40
CA TYR A 226 4.43 -4.60 22.88
C TYR A 226 4.88 -4.22 24.29
N THR A 227 4.83 -5.18 25.21
CA THR A 227 5.13 -4.98 26.64
C THR A 227 6.60 -5.23 26.98
N GLY A 228 7.31 -5.96 26.10
CA GLY A 228 8.72 -6.30 26.28
C GLY A 228 9.68 -5.20 25.79
N LEU A 229 10.97 -5.48 25.83
CA LEU A 229 12.00 -4.56 25.37
C LEU A 229 12.22 -4.74 23.86
N LEU A 230 11.78 -3.77 23.08
CA LEU A 230 12.05 -3.66 21.65
C LEU A 230 13.19 -2.68 21.42
N HIS A 231 14.29 -3.13 20.80
CA HIS A 231 15.45 -2.29 20.51
C HIS A 231 15.29 -1.53 19.20
N SER A 232 14.98 -2.26 18.12
CA SER A 232 14.83 -1.69 16.79
C SER A 232 14.09 -2.62 15.85
N VAL A 233 13.55 -2.04 14.76
CA VAL A 233 13.04 -2.76 13.59
C VAL A 233 13.70 -2.16 12.36
N SER A 234 14.41 -2.97 11.58
CA SER A 234 15.13 -2.54 10.39
C SER A 234 14.48 -3.09 9.14
N TYR A 235 14.00 -2.21 8.25
CA TYR A 235 13.54 -2.56 6.92
C TYR A 235 14.70 -2.49 5.94
N LYS A 236 14.92 -3.55 5.19
CA LYS A 236 16.00 -3.66 4.18
C LYS A 236 15.36 -3.98 2.83
N PRO A 237 15.12 -2.95 1.99
CA PRO A 237 14.65 -3.16 0.64
C PRO A 237 15.74 -3.81 -0.21
N GLY A 238 15.40 -4.91 -0.87
CA GLY A 238 16.28 -5.60 -1.80
C GLY A 238 16.12 -5.10 -3.24
N ASP A 239 16.59 -5.90 -4.17
CA ASP A 239 16.56 -5.57 -5.59
C ASP A 239 15.11 -5.56 -6.13
N LEU A 240 14.88 -4.72 -7.12
CA LEU A 240 13.63 -4.71 -7.88
C LEU A 240 13.49 -6.02 -8.65
N SER A 241 12.27 -6.52 -8.67
CA SER A 241 11.93 -7.71 -9.46
C SER A 241 11.97 -7.43 -10.96
N ASP A 242 12.26 -8.46 -11.77
CA ASP A 242 12.32 -8.36 -13.22
C ASP A 242 10.99 -7.90 -13.87
N PHE A 243 9.89 -8.05 -13.15
CA PHE A 243 8.56 -7.61 -13.58
C PHE A 243 8.18 -6.20 -13.10
N ALA A 244 9.05 -5.49 -12.39
CA ALA A 244 8.81 -4.11 -12.03
C ALA A 244 8.76 -3.18 -13.27
N GLY A 245 8.03 -2.09 -13.18
CA GLY A 245 7.99 -1.08 -14.26
C GLY A 245 6.99 -1.39 -15.39
N SER A 246 7.42 -1.36 -16.67
CA SER A 246 6.53 -1.49 -17.83
C SER A 246 5.78 -2.81 -17.89
N LYS A 247 6.40 -3.91 -17.50
CA LYS A 247 5.75 -5.23 -17.47
C LYS A 247 4.51 -5.28 -16.58
N TRP A 248 4.53 -4.54 -15.47
CA TRP A 248 3.38 -4.40 -14.60
C TRP A 248 2.20 -3.69 -15.28
N ILE A 249 2.48 -2.65 -16.06
CA ILE A 249 1.45 -1.94 -16.83
C ILE A 249 0.84 -2.85 -17.88
N ASP A 250 1.66 -3.62 -18.60
CA ASP A 250 1.20 -4.53 -19.62
C ASP A 250 0.32 -5.63 -19.00
N PHE A 251 0.70 -6.14 -17.84
CA PHE A 251 -0.12 -7.06 -17.06
C PHE A 251 -1.48 -6.45 -16.68
N LEU A 252 -1.51 -5.22 -16.15
CA LEU A 252 -2.77 -4.56 -15.79
C LEU A 252 -3.67 -4.31 -17.00
N LYS A 253 -3.10 -3.97 -18.16
CA LYS A 253 -3.84 -3.82 -19.41
C LYS A 253 -4.44 -5.14 -19.89
N GLU A 254 -3.70 -6.22 -19.75
CA GLU A 254 -4.16 -7.56 -20.11
C GLU A 254 -5.28 -8.04 -19.19
N GLU A 255 -5.13 -7.85 -17.87
CA GLU A 255 -6.16 -8.20 -16.91
C GLU A 255 -7.42 -7.32 -17.09
N GLY A 256 -7.28 -6.03 -17.32
CA GLY A 256 -8.41 -5.14 -17.58
C GLY A 256 -9.26 -5.60 -18.77
N ARG A 257 -8.62 -6.05 -19.86
CA ARG A 257 -9.31 -6.57 -21.05
C ARG A 257 -10.13 -7.84 -20.81
N LYS A 258 -9.86 -8.61 -19.74
CA LYS A 258 -10.62 -9.81 -19.42
C LYS A 258 -11.99 -9.51 -18.81
N TYR A 259 -12.20 -8.29 -18.35
CA TYR A 259 -13.42 -7.86 -17.66
C TYR A 259 -14.22 -6.79 -18.43
N GLU A 260 -13.76 -6.41 -19.61
CA GLU A 260 -14.50 -5.62 -20.61
C GLU A 260 -15.31 -6.53 -21.56
#